data_c1a4a1dbd91ccb97877b16a551eac66a
#
_entry.id   c1a4a1dbd91ccb97877b16a551eac66a
#
_cell.length_a   1.000
_cell.length_b   1.000
_cell.length_c   1.000
_cell.angle_alpha   90.00
_cell.angle_beta   90.00
_cell.angle_gamma   90.00
#
_symmetry.space_group_name_H-M   'P 1'
#
loop_
_entity.id
_entity.type
_entity.pdbx_description
1 polymer ?
#
loop_
_entity_poly.entity_id
_entity_poly.type
_entity_poly.pdbx_seq_one_letter_code
_entity_poly.pdbx_strand_id
1 'polypeptide(L)'
;RPEGTIQSYKESVHHQYVSTLINLKTLRENSKAMYKDYWDGRKFNISSNSKYANRSYVILPTKNNGRLNVLANKLKAQEIEIYKNNKPISVSNVLKQNGVIEDEYTIPSGSMIIPNKQPEAPLISAILEFDAEIDESVLQEEKQKSIKNGSSLMYDTTAFNFTMMYGLPAVTVPQNITKNLDVWSPYQETIEVNKGAVMWAVDGKDDRSVAFAARLMEQNIEVRIIDKDSSLSGHNLSRGSVVVIAMDNPAFKDLHLAVNSTALSLDLSVVSIESGFGPGELPDWGGRHFRLLERPQIAILSHEGFSSY
;
A
#
# COMPACT_ATOMS: atom_id res chain seq x y z
N ARG A 1 -22.70 -33.39 -1.93
CA ARG A 1 -21.34 -33.89 -2.16
C ARG A 1 -21.26 -34.61 -3.49
N PRO A 2 -20.09 -34.71 -4.15
CA PRO A 2 -19.95 -35.41 -5.44
C PRO A 2 -20.37 -36.87 -5.40
N GLU A 3 -20.25 -37.51 -4.23
CA GLU A 3 -20.59 -38.91 -4.01
C GLU A 3 -22.11 -39.16 -3.81
N GLY A 4 -22.95 -38.17 -4.03
CA GLY A 4 -24.40 -38.26 -3.86
C GLY A 4 -24.88 -38.28 -2.40
N THR A 5 -23.99 -38.08 -1.43
CA THR A 5 -24.35 -38.00 -0.01
C THR A 5 -25.10 -36.70 0.28
N ILE A 6 -26.32 -36.79 0.78
CA ILE A 6 -27.12 -35.66 1.23
C ILE A 6 -26.68 -35.30 2.66
N GLN A 7 -26.21 -34.09 2.85
CA GLN A 7 -25.88 -33.54 4.16
C GLN A 7 -26.95 -32.51 4.55
N SER A 8 -27.69 -32.78 5.61
CA SER A 8 -28.69 -31.85 6.11
C SER A 8 -28.05 -30.67 6.81
N TYR A 9 -28.75 -29.52 6.87
CA TYR A 9 -28.31 -28.36 7.64
C TYR A 9 -28.07 -28.70 9.12
N LYS A 10 -28.95 -29.52 9.70
CA LYS A 10 -28.81 -29.99 11.07
C LYS A 10 -27.50 -30.76 11.30
N GLU A 11 -27.13 -31.64 10.39
CA GLU A 11 -25.85 -32.37 10.48
C GLU A 11 -24.65 -31.44 10.34
N SER A 12 -24.71 -30.45 9.46
CA SER A 12 -23.65 -29.45 9.31
C SER A 12 -23.44 -28.66 10.59
N VAL A 13 -24.51 -28.17 11.22
CA VAL A 13 -24.47 -27.46 12.50
C VAL A 13 -23.91 -28.36 13.61
N HIS A 14 -24.38 -29.63 13.67
CA HIS A 14 -23.90 -30.57 14.66
C HIS A 14 -22.40 -30.86 14.49
N HIS A 15 -21.92 -31.07 13.27
CA HIS A 15 -20.50 -31.29 12.99
C HIS A 15 -19.64 -30.07 13.41
N GLN A 16 -20.09 -28.87 13.12
CA GLN A 16 -19.37 -27.64 13.54
C GLN A 16 -19.33 -27.52 15.06
N TYR A 17 -20.44 -27.78 15.75
CA TYR A 17 -20.51 -27.75 17.22
C TYR A 17 -19.54 -28.77 17.84
N VAL A 18 -19.60 -30.04 17.40
CA VAL A 18 -18.71 -31.09 17.90
C VAL A 18 -17.26 -30.78 17.61
N SER A 19 -16.94 -30.31 16.39
CA SER A 19 -15.58 -29.91 16.01
C SER A 19 -15.05 -28.78 16.89
N THR A 20 -15.88 -27.79 17.19
CA THR A 20 -15.51 -26.69 18.09
C THR A 20 -15.18 -27.20 19.50
N LEU A 21 -16.02 -28.07 20.06
CA LEU A 21 -15.77 -28.65 21.40
C LEU A 21 -14.49 -29.49 21.42
N ILE A 22 -14.26 -30.30 20.38
CA ILE A 22 -13.05 -31.13 20.27
C ILE A 22 -11.82 -30.24 20.15
N ASN A 23 -11.87 -29.17 19.33
CA ASN A 23 -10.77 -28.23 19.19
C ASN A 23 -10.43 -27.55 20.53
N LEU A 24 -11.43 -27.09 21.27
CA LEU A 24 -11.22 -26.50 22.61
C LEU A 24 -10.63 -27.51 23.60
N LYS A 25 -11.11 -28.77 23.56
CA LYS A 25 -10.55 -29.86 24.39
C LYS A 25 -9.09 -30.11 24.03
N THR A 26 -8.78 -30.27 22.74
CA THR A 26 -7.42 -30.51 22.25
C THR A 26 -6.48 -29.38 22.61
N LEU A 27 -6.93 -28.13 22.45
CA LEU A 27 -6.15 -26.95 22.87
C LEU A 27 -5.84 -26.98 24.36
N ARG A 28 -6.83 -27.27 25.19
CA ARG A 28 -6.66 -27.37 26.64
C ARG A 28 -5.67 -28.47 27.03
N GLU A 29 -5.80 -29.65 26.45
CA GLU A 29 -4.98 -30.82 26.78
C GLU A 29 -3.55 -30.70 26.27
N ASN A 30 -3.32 -30.00 25.14
CA ASN A 30 -2.01 -29.83 24.51
C ASN A 30 -1.45 -28.40 24.63
N SER A 31 -2.08 -27.53 25.41
CA SER A 31 -1.72 -26.10 25.47
C SER A 31 -0.24 -25.86 25.71
N LYS A 32 0.37 -26.60 26.65
CA LYS A 32 1.80 -26.45 26.96
C LYS A 32 2.72 -26.78 25.78
N ALA A 33 2.41 -27.84 25.02
CA ALA A 33 3.16 -28.23 23.84
C ALA A 33 2.99 -27.20 22.72
N MET A 34 1.75 -26.76 22.47
CA MET A 34 1.46 -25.75 21.44
C MET A 34 2.14 -24.41 21.72
N TYR A 35 2.12 -23.95 22.98
CA TYR A 35 2.86 -22.73 23.36
C TYR A 35 4.38 -22.90 23.22
N LYS A 36 4.89 -24.08 23.54
CA LYS A 36 6.32 -24.37 23.37
C LYS A 36 6.71 -24.32 21.91
N ASP A 37 5.95 -24.97 21.03
CA ASP A 37 6.20 -24.99 19.57
C ASP A 37 6.13 -23.58 18.98
N TYR A 38 5.10 -22.80 19.37
CA TYR A 38 4.97 -21.41 18.98
C TYR A 38 6.18 -20.57 19.39
N TRP A 39 6.62 -20.71 20.65
CA TRP A 39 7.78 -19.98 21.18
C TRP A 39 9.08 -20.39 20.51
N ASP A 40 9.31 -21.70 20.37
CA ASP A 40 10.53 -22.23 19.77
C ASP A 40 10.63 -21.81 18.29
N GLY A 41 9.53 -21.82 17.55
CA GLY A 41 9.47 -21.32 16.17
C GLY A 41 9.86 -19.83 16.07
N ARG A 42 9.28 -18.98 16.90
CA ARG A 42 9.61 -17.55 16.93
C ARG A 42 11.06 -17.29 17.33
N LYS A 43 11.54 -18.02 18.33
CA LYS A 43 12.94 -17.95 18.74
C LYS A 43 13.90 -18.42 17.65
N PHE A 44 13.52 -19.45 16.90
CA PHE A 44 14.29 -19.90 15.75
C PHE A 44 14.34 -18.83 14.65
N ASN A 45 13.23 -18.16 14.35
CA ASN A 45 13.16 -17.14 13.31
C ASN A 45 14.16 -15.98 13.51
N ILE A 46 14.44 -15.62 14.76
CA ILE A 46 15.44 -14.58 15.10
C ILE A 46 16.86 -15.12 15.25
N SER A 47 17.07 -16.42 15.12
CA SER A 47 18.40 -17.02 15.23
C SER A 47 19.22 -16.81 13.96
N SER A 48 20.55 -16.92 14.04
CA SER A 48 21.43 -16.86 12.88
C SER A 48 21.33 -18.09 11.96
N ASN A 49 20.72 -19.18 12.46
CA ASN A 49 20.50 -20.42 11.71
C ASN A 49 19.19 -20.41 10.92
N SER A 50 18.37 -19.38 11.10
CA SER A 50 17.13 -19.23 10.34
C SER A 50 17.43 -18.93 8.87
N LYS A 51 16.68 -19.55 7.96
CA LYS A 51 16.72 -19.22 6.53
C LYS A 51 16.35 -17.75 6.25
N TYR A 52 15.69 -17.09 7.21
CA TYR A 52 15.27 -15.70 7.13
C TYR A 52 16.32 -14.71 7.64
N ALA A 53 17.42 -15.18 8.25
CA ALA A 53 18.36 -14.35 8.97
C ALA A 53 19.10 -13.31 8.11
N ASN A 54 19.30 -13.60 6.82
CA ASN A 54 20.08 -12.78 5.89
C ASN A 54 19.19 -12.22 4.77
N ARG A 55 18.04 -11.62 5.11
CA ARG A 55 17.17 -11.00 4.13
C ARG A 55 16.55 -9.72 4.69
N SER A 56 16.44 -8.74 3.83
CA SER A 56 15.67 -7.51 4.10
C SER A 56 14.85 -7.15 2.90
N TYR A 57 13.64 -6.65 3.15
CA TYR A 57 12.76 -6.05 2.14
C TYR A 57 12.85 -4.54 2.25
N VAL A 58 12.94 -3.87 1.12
CA VAL A 58 13.16 -2.43 1.06
C VAL A 58 12.10 -1.82 0.16
N ILE A 59 11.31 -0.90 0.70
CA ILE A 59 10.38 -0.10 -0.08
C ILE A 59 11.06 1.25 -0.32
N LEU A 60 11.24 1.59 -1.59
CA LEU A 60 11.96 2.79 -2.01
C LEU A 60 11.09 4.05 -1.76
N PRO A 61 11.70 5.23 -1.64
CA PRO A 61 10.97 6.48 -1.48
C PRO A 61 9.96 6.65 -2.63
N THR A 62 8.77 7.09 -2.27
CA THR A 62 7.67 7.32 -3.22
C THR A 62 6.96 8.63 -2.90
N LYS A 63 6.33 9.23 -3.90
CA LYS A 63 5.43 10.36 -3.71
C LYS A 63 4.03 9.91 -3.24
N ASN A 64 3.70 8.62 -3.34
CA ASN A 64 2.44 8.07 -2.84
C ASN A 64 2.57 7.69 -1.36
N ASN A 65 2.68 8.70 -0.50
CA ASN A 65 2.77 8.52 0.95
C ASN A 65 1.50 7.89 1.53
N GLY A 66 0.35 8.08 0.88
CA GLY A 66 -0.91 7.45 1.28
C GLY A 66 -0.83 5.93 1.29
N ARG A 67 -0.43 5.34 0.17
CA ARG A 67 -0.26 3.89 0.05
C ARG A 67 0.83 3.36 0.97
N LEU A 68 1.95 4.08 1.06
CA LEU A 68 3.06 3.71 1.92
C LEU A 68 2.64 3.65 3.39
N ASN A 69 1.90 4.65 3.87
CA ASN A 69 1.39 4.69 5.24
C ASN A 69 0.35 3.58 5.52
N VAL A 70 -0.53 3.28 4.56
CA VAL A 70 -1.49 2.17 4.69
C VAL A 70 -0.75 0.84 4.82
N LEU A 71 0.26 0.59 3.98
CA LEU A 71 1.07 -0.62 4.09
C LEU A 71 1.84 -0.68 5.41
N ALA A 72 2.49 0.42 5.81
CA ALA A 72 3.20 0.51 7.08
C ALA A 72 2.30 0.18 8.28
N ASN A 73 1.09 0.73 8.31
CA ASN A 73 0.12 0.45 9.37
C ASN A 73 -0.33 -1.02 9.38
N LYS A 74 -0.50 -1.65 8.22
CA LYS A 74 -0.81 -3.09 8.13
C LYS A 74 0.32 -3.95 8.66
N LEU A 75 1.57 -3.63 8.33
CA LEU A 75 2.74 -4.34 8.84
C LEU A 75 2.87 -4.18 10.35
N LYS A 76 2.72 -2.97 10.88
CA LYS A 76 2.74 -2.70 12.33
C LYS A 76 1.62 -3.42 13.07
N ALA A 77 0.43 -3.51 12.50
CA ALA A 77 -0.69 -4.24 13.10
C ALA A 77 -0.44 -5.76 13.21
N GLN A 78 0.54 -6.28 12.48
CA GLN A 78 1.04 -7.66 12.56
C GLN A 78 2.31 -7.78 13.41
N GLU A 79 2.63 -6.77 14.24
CA GLU A 79 3.82 -6.71 15.08
C GLU A 79 5.15 -6.79 14.28
N ILE A 80 5.12 -6.43 13.00
CA ILE A 80 6.30 -6.38 12.14
C ILE A 80 7.02 -5.05 12.40
N GLU A 81 8.28 -5.15 12.77
CA GLU A 81 9.16 -3.99 12.95
C GLU A 81 9.59 -3.45 11.59
N ILE A 82 9.37 -2.15 11.39
CA ILE A 82 9.74 -1.44 10.18
C ILE A 82 10.58 -0.21 10.52
N TYR A 83 11.56 0.07 9.67
CA TYR A 83 12.56 1.10 9.91
C TYR A 83 12.68 2.03 8.70
N LYS A 84 13.38 3.15 8.89
CA LYS A 84 13.75 4.10 7.83
C LYS A 84 15.26 4.30 7.87
N ASN A 85 15.93 4.25 6.70
CA ASN A 85 17.33 4.61 6.63
C ASN A 85 17.51 6.12 6.48
N ASN A 86 18.50 6.65 7.20
CA ASN A 86 18.81 8.09 7.19
C ASN A 86 19.91 8.48 6.18
N LYS A 87 20.62 7.48 5.67
CA LYS A 87 21.71 7.65 4.70
C LYS A 87 21.58 6.56 3.62
N PRO A 88 22.07 6.84 2.41
CA PRO A 88 22.17 5.80 1.38
C PRO A 88 22.96 4.59 1.89
N ILE A 89 22.54 3.38 1.50
CA ILE A 89 23.17 2.11 1.89
C ILE A 89 23.57 1.36 0.63
N SER A 90 24.86 1.09 0.46
CA SER A 90 25.36 0.25 -0.61
C SER A 90 25.14 -1.22 -0.28
N VAL A 91 24.57 -1.97 -1.20
CA VAL A 91 24.23 -3.39 -1.06
C VAL A 91 24.53 -4.12 -2.37
N SER A 92 24.58 -5.44 -2.33
CA SER A 92 24.84 -6.26 -3.51
C SER A 92 23.77 -7.33 -3.71
N ASN A 93 23.70 -7.84 -4.95
CA ASN A 93 22.79 -8.92 -5.36
C ASN A 93 21.31 -8.60 -5.04
N VAL A 94 20.88 -7.42 -5.44
CA VAL A 94 19.53 -6.92 -5.16
C VAL A 94 18.54 -7.45 -6.18
N LEU A 95 17.49 -8.13 -5.73
CA LEU A 95 16.39 -8.58 -6.57
C LEU A 95 15.33 -7.49 -6.67
N LYS A 96 15.00 -7.08 -7.88
CA LYS A 96 13.91 -6.14 -8.19
C LYS A 96 12.58 -6.86 -8.42
N GLN A 97 11.48 -6.12 -8.34
CA GLN A 97 10.11 -6.62 -8.58
C GLN A 97 9.90 -7.26 -9.96
N ASN A 98 10.70 -6.90 -10.95
CA ASN A 98 10.67 -7.48 -12.30
C ASN A 98 11.56 -8.74 -12.48
N GLY A 99 12.10 -9.28 -11.37
CA GLY A 99 12.95 -10.46 -11.38
C GLY A 99 14.42 -10.20 -11.77
N VAL A 100 14.81 -8.95 -12.05
CA VAL A 100 16.20 -8.61 -12.37
C VAL A 100 17.03 -8.52 -11.10
N ILE A 101 18.20 -9.12 -11.11
CA ILE A 101 19.20 -9.01 -10.04
C ILE A 101 20.26 -7.97 -10.47
N GLU A 102 20.52 -7.03 -9.57
CA GLU A 102 21.62 -6.05 -9.71
C GLU A 102 22.74 -6.40 -8.70
N ASP A 103 23.95 -6.55 -9.22
CA ASP A 103 25.11 -6.92 -8.42
C ASP A 103 25.51 -5.82 -7.43
N GLU A 104 25.39 -4.55 -7.84
CA GLU A 104 25.66 -3.37 -7.01
C GLU A 104 24.44 -2.44 -7.04
N TYR A 105 23.95 -2.06 -5.87
CA TYR A 105 22.80 -1.18 -5.73
C TYR A 105 22.97 -0.23 -4.53
N THR A 106 22.51 0.99 -4.69
CA THR A 106 22.46 1.96 -3.59
C THR A 106 21.01 2.22 -3.19
N ILE A 107 20.63 1.75 -2.02
CA ILE A 107 19.33 2.06 -1.41
C ILE A 107 19.33 3.54 -1.05
N PRO A 108 18.40 4.35 -1.60
CA PRO A 108 18.35 5.78 -1.29
C PRO A 108 17.93 6.02 0.16
N SER A 109 18.37 7.16 0.73
CA SER A 109 17.91 7.63 2.03
C SER A 109 16.39 7.81 2.03
N GLY A 110 15.75 7.55 3.15
CA GLY A 110 14.28 7.64 3.30
C GLY A 110 13.52 6.40 2.86
N SER A 111 14.20 5.32 2.46
CA SER A 111 13.57 4.02 2.19
C SER A 111 13.04 3.38 3.46
N MET A 112 11.93 2.64 3.35
CA MET A 112 11.44 1.78 4.43
C MET A 112 12.17 0.45 4.38
N ILE A 113 12.79 0.06 5.49
CA ILE A 113 13.57 -1.16 5.63
C ILE A 113 12.82 -2.13 6.54
N ILE A 114 12.65 -3.36 6.09
CA ILE A 114 11.99 -4.43 6.82
C ILE A 114 12.97 -5.61 6.90
N PRO A 115 13.82 -5.70 7.95
CA PRO A 115 14.68 -6.85 8.16
C PRO A 115 13.81 -8.10 8.37
N ASN A 116 14.19 -9.23 7.76
CA ASN A 116 13.40 -10.46 7.93
C ASN A 116 13.77 -11.27 9.18
N LYS A 117 14.81 -10.86 9.89
CA LYS A 117 15.25 -11.50 11.15
C LYS A 117 14.36 -11.04 12.32
N GLN A 118 13.10 -11.40 12.28
CA GLN A 118 12.05 -11.04 13.25
C GLN A 118 11.24 -12.29 13.63
N PRO A 119 10.49 -12.25 14.75
CA PRO A 119 9.61 -13.36 15.13
C PRO A 119 8.62 -13.74 14.03
N GLU A 120 8.09 -12.75 13.28
CA GLU A 120 7.13 -12.90 12.20
C GLU A 120 7.76 -13.18 10.82
N ALA A 121 9.02 -13.62 10.78
CA ALA A 121 9.76 -13.82 9.52
C ALA A 121 9.04 -14.66 8.45
N PRO A 122 8.32 -15.75 8.77
CA PRO A 122 7.55 -16.49 7.77
C PRO A 122 6.43 -15.65 7.13
N LEU A 123 5.71 -14.84 7.93
CA LEU A 123 4.68 -13.94 7.45
C LEU A 123 5.27 -12.83 6.56
N ILE A 124 6.37 -12.23 7.02
CA ILE A 124 7.08 -11.18 6.25
C ILE A 124 7.47 -11.71 4.87
N SER A 125 8.06 -12.91 4.81
CA SER A 125 8.40 -13.55 3.53
C SER A 125 7.16 -13.83 2.69
N ALA A 126 6.09 -14.36 3.27
CA ALA A 126 4.89 -14.68 2.52
C ALA A 126 4.24 -13.47 1.84
N ILE A 127 4.32 -12.28 2.43
CA ILE A 127 3.66 -11.07 1.93
C ILE A 127 4.58 -10.11 1.17
N LEU A 128 5.91 -10.25 1.27
CA LEU A 128 6.87 -9.33 0.66
C LEU A 128 7.84 -9.98 -0.33
N GLU A 129 7.85 -11.31 -0.44
CA GLU A 129 8.75 -12.02 -1.36
C GLU A 129 8.33 -11.83 -2.82
N PHE A 130 9.30 -11.53 -3.70
CA PHE A 130 9.05 -11.38 -5.14
C PHE A 130 9.12 -12.70 -5.88
N ASP A 131 9.95 -13.61 -5.39
CA ASP A 131 10.16 -14.94 -5.95
C ASP A 131 9.57 -15.98 -4.99
N ALA A 132 8.26 -16.17 -5.09
CA ALA A 132 7.54 -17.16 -4.30
C ALA A 132 7.81 -18.56 -4.90
N GLU A 133 8.58 -19.36 -4.20
CA GLU A 133 8.80 -20.77 -4.56
C GLU A 133 7.53 -21.59 -4.27
N ILE A 134 6.98 -22.20 -5.31
CA ILE A 134 5.90 -23.18 -5.20
C ILE A 134 6.54 -24.56 -5.32
N ASP A 135 6.20 -25.47 -4.40
CA ASP A 135 6.70 -26.84 -4.42
C ASP A 135 6.38 -27.53 -5.74
N GLU A 136 7.35 -28.23 -6.33
CA GLU A 136 7.24 -28.92 -7.61
C GLU A 136 6.08 -29.93 -7.60
N SER A 137 5.83 -30.59 -6.48
CA SER A 137 4.73 -31.55 -6.33
C SER A 137 3.35 -30.88 -6.52
N VAL A 138 3.21 -29.64 -6.02
CA VAL A 138 1.98 -28.83 -6.17
C VAL A 138 1.80 -28.43 -7.64
N LEU A 139 2.86 -28.01 -8.31
CA LEU A 139 2.83 -27.66 -9.73
C LEU A 139 2.47 -28.87 -10.61
N GLN A 140 2.99 -30.05 -10.29
CA GLN A 140 2.67 -31.29 -10.99
C GLN A 140 1.21 -31.70 -10.78
N GLU A 141 0.70 -31.61 -9.56
CA GLU A 141 -0.70 -31.91 -9.26
C GLU A 141 -1.65 -30.94 -9.97
N GLU A 142 -1.33 -29.64 -9.98
CA GLU A 142 -2.04 -28.60 -10.73
C GLU A 142 -2.11 -28.92 -12.22
N LYS A 143 -0.96 -29.25 -12.83
CA LYS A 143 -0.87 -29.64 -14.24
C LYS A 143 -1.72 -30.87 -14.54
N GLN A 144 -1.67 -31.90 -13.69
CA GLN A 144 -2.45 -33.11 -13.89
C GLN A 144 -3.97 -32.85 -13.79
N LYS A 145 -4.42 -32.04 -12.81
CA LYS A 145 -5.85 -31.69 -12.67
C LYS A 145 -6.33 -30.79 -13.80
N SER A 146 -5.53 -29.82 -14.20
CA SER A 146 -5.85 -28.96 -15.34
C SER A 146 -6.03 -29.75 -16.63
N ILE A 147 -5.15 -30.73 -16.89
CA ILE A 147 -5.20 -31.57 -18.09
C ILE A 147 -6.39 -32.57 -18.02
N LYS A 148 -6.62 -33.20 -16.86
CA LYS A 148 -7.64 -34.26 -16.72
C LYS A 148 -9.06 -33.72 -16.59
N ASN A 149 -9.25 -32.65 -15.85
CA ASN A 149 -10.57 -32.19 -15.42
C ASN A 149 -10.87 -30.75 -15.89
N GLY A 150 -9.94 -30.05 -16.53
CA GLY A 150 -10.09 -28.63 -16.89
C GLY A 150 -10.27 -27.69 -15.68
N SER A 151 -9.92 -28.15 -14.47
CA SER A 151 -10.05 -27.40 -13.23
C SER A 151 -8.69 -27.08 -12.63
N SER A 152 -8.54 -25.87 -12.07
CA SER A 152 -7.34 -25.43 -11.37
C SER A 152 -7.47 -25.70 -9.87
N LEU A 153 -6.35 -26.09 -9.23
CA LEU A 153 -6.20 -26.10 -7.78
C LEU A 153 -5.77 -24.74 -7.24
N MET A 154 -5.12 -23.96 -8.09
CA MET A 154 -4.65 -22.61 -7.77
C MET A 154 -5.79 -21.60 -7.94
N TYR A 155 -6.93 -21.88 -7.32
CA TYR A 155 -8.07 -20.97 -7.30
C TYR A 155 -7.74 -19.76 -6.44
N ASP A 156 -8.07 -18.55 -6.95
CA ASP A 156 -7.81 -17.28 -6.28
C ASP A 156 -6.33 -16.98 -5.96
N THR A 157 -5.38 -17.66 -6.62
CA THR A 157 -3.97 -17.27 -6.55
C THR A 157 -3.77 -15.93 -7.27
N THR A 158 -3.79 -14.88 -6.50
CA THR A 158 -3.48 -13.52 -6.97
C THR A 158 -2.09 -13.10 -6.51
N ALA A 159 -1.68 -11.87 -6.82
CA ALA A 159 -0.40 -11.32 -6.37
C ALA A 159 -0.39 -11.23 -4.84
N PHE A 160 0.34 -12.13 -4.18
CA PHE A 160 0.47 -12.11 -2.71
C PHE A 160 1.45 -11.03 -2.21
N ASN A 161 2.28 -10.49 -3.11
CA ASN A 161 3.25 -9.47 -2.73
C ASN A 161 2.58 -8.12 -2.49
N PHE A 162 2.62 -7.64 -1.24
CA PHE A 162 1.99 -6.39 -0.85
C PHE A 162 2.59 -5.17 -1.54
N THR A 163 3.90 -5.14 -1.80
CA THR A 163 4.49 -3.99 -2.48
C THR A 163 3.96 -3.86 -3.91
N MET A 164 3.77 -4.96 -4.61
CA MET A 164 3.18 -5.00 -5.95
C MET A 164 1.69 -4.64 -5.91
N MET A 165 0.93 -5.19 -4.95
CA MET A 165 -0.50 -4.87 -4.77
C MET A 165 -0.74 -3.38 -4.51
N TYR A 166 0.15 -2.75 -3.73
CA TYR A 166 0.08 -1.32 -3.45
C TYR A 166 0.77 -0.45 -4.52
N GLY A 167 1.37 -1.05 -5.55
CA GLY A 167 2.10 -0.31 -6.58
C GLY A 167 3.26 0.52 -6.01
N LEU A 168 3.93 0.00 -4.97
CA LEU A 168 5.07 0.65 -4.31
C LEU A 168 6.37 0.09 -4.89
N PRO A 169 7.34 0.94 -5.26
CA PRO A 169 8.64 0.47 -5.74
C PRO A 169 9.41 -0.19 -4.60
N ALA A 170 9.88 -1.41 -4.82
CA ALA A 170 10.57 -2.16 -3.78
C ALA A 170 11.67 -3.07 -4.36
N VAL A 171 12.60 -3.45 -3.48
CA VAL A 171 13.67 -4.40 -3.77
C VAL A 171 13.86 -5.35 -2.59
N THR A 172 14.43 -6.54 -2.83
CA THR A 172 14.87 -7.44 -1.77
C THR A 172 16.38 -7.55 -1.77
N VAL A 173 16.95 -7.71 -0.57
CA VAL A 173 18.39 -7.71 -0.35
C VAL A 173 18.77 -8.95 0.44
N PRO A 174 19.79 -9.76 0.01
CA PRO A 174 20.22 -10.96 0.71
C PRO A 174 21.14 -10.63 1.91
N GLN A 175 20.76 -9.61 2.68
CA GLN A 175 21.49 -9.12 3.84
C GLN A 175 20.50 -8.66 4.92
N ASN A 176 20.88 -8.85 6.19
CA ASN A 176 20.15 -8.28 7.31
C ASN A 176 20.61 -6.84 7.57
N ILE A 177 19.84 -5.86 7.10
CA ILE A 177 20.15 -4.44 7.29
C ILE A 177 19.66 -4.00 8.67
N THR A 178 20.60 -3.62 9.55
CA THR A 178 20.29 -3.22 10.94
C THR A 178 21.01 -1.95 11.38
N LYS A 179 21.87 -1.37 10.53
CA LYS A 179 22.67 -0.19 10.88
C LYS A 179 22.11 1.08 10.24
N ASN A 180 22.25 2.21 10.93
CA ASN A 180 21.81 3.53 10.46
C ASN A 180 20.31 3.58 10.16
N LEU A 181 19.52 2.94 11.01
CA LEU A 181 18.07 2.87 10.91
C LEU A 181 17.42 3.57 12.09
N ASP A 182 16.38 4.33 11.82
CA ASP A 182 15.42 4.82 12.81
C ASP A 182 14.12 4.03 12.71
N VAL A 183 13.37 3.96 13.79
CA VAL A 183 12.02 3.38 13.76
C VAL A 183 11.16 4.16 12.78
N TRP A 184 10.44 3.47 11.92
CA TRP A 184 9.57 4.11 10.94
C TRP A 184 8.50 4.98 11.60
N SER A 185 8.42 6.21 11.16
CA SER A 185 7.30 7.13 11.44
C SER A 185 6.73 7.62 10.10
N PRO A 186 5.42 7.84 10.00
CA PRO A 186 4.82 8.46 8.84
C PRO A 186 5.51 9.79 8.54
N TYR A 187 5.71 10.07 7.27
CA TYR A 187 6.22 11.36 6.84
C TYR A 187 5.11 12.40 7.05
N GLN A 188 5.36 13.35 7.92
CA GLN A 188 4.48 14.48 8.17
C GLN A 188 5.20 15.75 7.69
N GLU A 189 4.78 16.31 6.57
CA GLU A 189 5.16 17.67 6.20
C GLU A 189 4.19 18.65 6.87
N THR A 190 4.72 19.53 7.70
CA THR A 190 4.02 20.73 8.13
C THR A 190 4.25 21.78 7.04
N ILE A 191 3.27 21.98 6.16
CA ILE A 191 3.34 23.03 5.15
C ILE A 191 2.37 24.13 5.55
N GLU A 192 2.89 25.34 5.73
CA GLU A 192 2.06 26.53 5.82
C GLU A 192 1.57 26.92 4.43
N VAL A 193 0.25 26.92 4.27
CA VAL A 193 -0.40 27.39 3.04
C VAL A 193 -0.33 28.90 2.97
N ASN A 194 0.40 29.46 1.99
CA ASN A 194 0.53 30.89 1.80
C ASN A 194 -0.82 31.50 1.38
N LYS A 195 -1.35 32.43 2.19
CA LYS A 195 -2.58 33.18 1.91
C LYS A 195 -2.50 34.02 0.63
N GLY A 196 -1.31 34.49 0.26
CA GLY A 196 -1.09 35.34 -0.92
C GLY A 196 -0.91 34.55 -2.22
N ALA A 197 -0.91 33.22 -2.18
CA ALA A 197 -0.78 32.39 -3.36
C ALA A 197 -2.00 32.54 -4.28
N VAL A 198 -1.79 32.44 -5.58
CA VAL A 198 -2.86 32.47 -6.59
C VAL A 198 -3.56 31.11 -6.71
N MET A 199 -2.86 30.04 -6.31
CA MET A 199 -3.40 28.69 -6.26
C MET A 199 -2.63 27.80 -5.28
N TRP A 200 -3.27 26.68 -4.95
CA TRP A 200 -2.69 25.62 -4.10
C TRP A 200 -2.85 24.27 -4.81
N ALA A 201 -1.83 23.44 -4.73
CA ALA A 201 -1.85 22.16 -5.42
C ALA A 201 -1.40 21.01 -4.53
N VAL A 202 -1.98 19.82 -4.79
CA VAL A 202 -1.59 18.52 -4.24
C VAL A 202 -1.14 17.64 -5.39
N ASP A 203 0.02 16.97 -5.26
CA ASP A 203 0.56 16.09 -6.32
C ASP A 203 -0.36 14.87 -6.52
N GLY A 204 -0.77 14.64 -7.77
CA GLY A 204 -1.63 13.52 -8.16
C GLY A 204 -1.01 12.14 -8.03
N LYS A 205 0.27 12.04 -7.68
CA LYS A 205 0.92 10.76 -7.37
C LYS A 205 0.49 10.17 -6.03
N ASP A 206 -0.08 10.99 -5.13
CA ASP A 206 -0.68 10.49 -3.90
C ASP A 206 -2.17 10.27 -4.10
N ASP A 207 -2.65 9.05 -3.90
CA ASP A 207 -4.06 8.67 -4.09
C ASP A 207 -5.03 9.47 -3.22
N ARG A 208 -4.56 10.00 -2.09
CA ARG A 208 -5.37 10.84 -1.21
C ARG A 208 -5.76 12.18 -1.86
N SER A 209 -5.10 12.55 -2.97
CA SER A 209 -5.49 13.71 -3.80
C SER A 209 -6.94 13.63 -4.28
N VAL A 210 -7.46 12.41 -4.54
CA VAL A 210 -8.87 12.18 -4.90
C VAL A 210 -9.80 12.54 -3.73
N ALA A 211 -9.47 12.10 -2.53
CA ALA A 211 -10.23 12.44 -1.32
C ALA A 211 -10.15 13.95 -1.01
N PHE A 212 -8.99 14.57 -1.27
CA PHE A 212 -8.81 16.00 -1.14
C PHE A 212 -9.74 16.78 -2.07
N ALA A 213 -9.79 16.42 -3.35
CA ALA A 213 -10.73 17.02 -4.30
C ALA A 213 -12.19 16.86 -3.85
N ALA A 214 -12.59 15.64 -3.48
CA ALA A 214 -13.95 15.34 -3.06
C ALA A 214 -14.37 16.17 -1.83
N ARG A 215 -13.54 16.24 -0.78
CA ARG A 215 -13.84 17.00 0.44
C ARG A 215 -13.93 18.52 0.21
N LEU A 216 -13.14 19.06 -0.73
CA LEU A 216 -13.25 20.46 -1.12
C LEU A 216 -14.53 20.74 -1.93
N MET A 217 -14.86 19.85 -2.87
CA MET A 217 -16.09 19.94 -3.63
C MET A 217 -17.35 19.82 -2.75
N GLU A 218 -17.31 19.03 -1.67
CA GLU A 218 -18.38 18.99 -0.66
C GLU A 218 -18.59 20.32 0.05
N GLN A 219 -17.54 21.13 0.17
CA GLN A 219 -17.59 22.49 0.70
C GLN A 219 -18.01 23.54 -0.35
N ASN A 220 -18.40 23.12 -1.56
CA ASN A 220 -18.68 23.96 -2.73
C ASN A 220 -17.45 24.80 -3.18
N ILE A 221 -16.26 24.28 -3.01
CA ILE A 221 -15.02 24.84 -3.55
C ILE A 221 -14.79 24.24 -4.93
N GLU A 222 -14.60 25.09 -5.93
CA GLU A 222 -14.24 24.68 -7.27
C GLU A 222 -12.78 24.18 -7.31
N VAL A 223 -12.60 23.02 -7.91
CA VAL A 223 -11.33 22.29 -7.95
C VAL A 223 -11.02 21.92 -9.39
N ARG A 224 -9.76 22.04 -9.78
CA ARG A 224 -9.29 21.61 -11.10
C ARG A 224 -8.34 20.43 -10.98
N ILE A 225 -8.23 19.66 -12.04
CA ILE A 225 -7.25 18.57 -12.22
C ILE A 225 -6.33 18.90 -13.38
N ILE A 226 -5.05 18.58 -13.23
CA ILE A 226 -4.06 18.71 -14.28
C ILE A 226 -4.01 17.39 -15.07
N ASP A 227 -4.26 17.43 -16.38
CA ASP A 227 -4.26 16.24 -17.24
C ASP A 227 -2.92 15.99 -17.95
N LYS A 228 -1.92 16.83 -17.72
CA LYS A 228 -0.56 16.73 -18.26
C LYS A 228 0.43 17.22 -17.20
N ASP A 229 1.62 16.60 -17.09
CA ASP A 229 2.67 17.07 -16.20
C ASP A 229 2.94 18.56 -16.43
N SER A 230 3.09 19.32 -15.32
CA SER A 230 3.28 20.75 -15.31
C SER A 230 4.36 21.16 -14.30
N SER A 231 4.90 22.35 -14.45
CA SER A 231 5.81 22.95 -13.47
C SER A 231 5.41 24.40 -13.28
N LEU A 232 5.00 24.76 -12.05
CA LEU A 232 4.52 26.10 -11.71
C LEU A 232 5.28 26.61 -10.49
N SER A 233 5.79 27.83 -10.56
CA SER A 233 6.58 28.43 -9.46
C SER A 233 7.70 27.50 -8.92
N GLY A 234 8.33 26.70 -9.79
CA GLY A 234 9.38 25.75 -9.40
C GLY A 234 8.87 24.43 -8.81
N HIS A 235 7.57 24.25 -8.68
CA HIS A 235 6.96 23.00 -8.22
C HIS A 235 6.55 22.11 -9.40
N ASN A 236 7.08 20.89 -9.45
CA ASN A 236 6.71 19.90 -10.44
C ASN A 236 5.43 19.18 -10.00
N LEU A 237 4.38 19.33 -10.80
CA LEU A 237 3.06 18.74 -10.60
C LEU A 237 2.84 17.64 -11.61
N SER A 238 2.56 16.45 -11.15
CA SER A 238 2.32 15.30 -12.00
C SER A 238 0.89 15.34 -12.58
N ARG A 239 0.68 14.70 -13.71
CA ARG A 239 -0.69 14.42 -14.20
C ARG A 239 -1.54 13.82 -13.08
N GLY A 240 -2.77 14.29 -12.93
CA GLY A 240 -3.66 13.92 -11.83
C GLY A 240 -3.54 14.83 -10.61
N SER A 241 -2.64 15.82 -10.61
CA SER A 241 -2.54 16.79 -9.51
C SER A 241 -3.82 17.61 -9.41
N VAL A 242 -4.25 17.80 -8.17
CA VAL A 242 -5.45 18.57 -7.82
C VAL A 242 -5.05 19.99 -7.47
N VAL A 243 -5.73 20.96 -8.07
CA VAL A 243 -5.41 22.38 -7.94
C VAL A 243 -6.64 23.17 -7.53
N VAL A 244 -6.48 24.06 -6.57
CA VAL A 244 -7.49 25.02 -6.14
C VAL A 244 -7.01 26.40 -6.53
N ILE A 245 -7.81 27.11 -7.34
CA ILE A 245 -7.44 28.44 -7.87
C ILE A 245 -8.28 29.49 -7.17
N ALA A 246 -7.64 30.55 -6.66
CA ALA A 246 -8.32 31.62 -5.94
C ALA A 246 -9.40 32.31 -6.80
N MET A 247 -9.10 32.52 -8.09
CA MET A 247 -10.03 33.17 -9.02
C MET A 247 -11.28 32.35 -9.34
N ASP A 248 -11.22 31.03 -9.26
CA ASP A 248 -12.40 30.16 -9.42
C ASP A 248 -13.33 30.22 -8.19
N ASN A 249 -12.80 30.68 -7.05
CA ASN A 249 -13.47 30.65 -5.74
C ASN A 249 -13.61 32.05 -5.09
N PRO A 250 -14.10 33.09 -5.78
CA PRO A 250 -14.09 34.45 -5.27
C PRO A 250 -14.99 34.67 -4.04
N ALA A 251 -15.97 33.78 -3.83
CA ALA A 251 -16.87 33.87 -2.67
C ALA A 251 -16.22 33.39 -1.36
N PHE A 252 -15.11 32.66 -1.44
CA PHE A 252 -14.44 32.10 -0.26
C PHE A 252 -13.35 33.02 0.26
N LYS A 253 -13.64 33.75 1.35
CA LYS A 253 -12.68 34.69 1.95
C LYS A 253 -11.45 34.01 2.56
N ASP A 254 -11.64 32.80 3.12
CA ASP A 254 -10.61 32.02 3.84
C ASP A 254 -10.30 30.70 3.11
N LEU A 255 -10.29 30.72 1.78
CA LEU A 255 -10.05 29.57 0.92
C LEU A 255 -8.77 28.82 1.31
N HIS A 256 -7.68 29.53 1.60
CA HIS A 256 -6.42 28.95 2.03
C HIS A 256 -6.52 28.13 3.31
N LEU A 257 -7.40 28.53 4.26
CA LEU A 257 -7.64 27.76 5.49
C LEU A 257 -8.41 26.47 5.20
N ALA A 258 -9.42 26.51 4.32
CA ALA A 258 -10.17 25.32 3.91
C ALA A 258 -9.26 24.31 3.18
N VAL A 259 -8.41 24.79 2.28
CA VAL A 259 -7.40 23.97 1.59
C VAL A 259 -6.44 23.34 2.60
N ASN A 260 -5.88 24.14 3.51
CA ASN A 260 -4.92 23.67 4.52
C ASN A 260 -5.55 22.63 5.45
N SER A 261 -6.73 22.93 6.02
CA SER A 261 -7.39 22.03 6.96
C SER A 261 -7.79 20.69 6.30
N THR A 262 -8.24 20.75 5.05
CA THR A 262 -8.58 19.54 4.28
C THR A 262 -7.32 18.70 4.01
N ALA A 263 -6.23 19.31 3.59
CA ALA A 263 -4.97 18.61 3.35
C ALA A 263 -4.38 18.01 4.63
N LEU A 264 -4.36 18.75 5.73
CA LEU A 264 -3.90 18.26 7.04
C LEU A 264 -4.73 17.05 7.52
N SER A 265 -6.05 17.09 7.30
CA SER A 265 -6.94 15.97 7.68
C SER A 265 -6.67 14.68 6.88
N LEU A 266 -5.91 14.79 5.80
CA LEU A 266 -5.52 13.70 4.91
C LEU A 266 -4.02 13.42 4.94
N ASP A 267 -3.25 14.06 5.81
CA ASP A 267 -1.77 14.02 5.85
C ASP A 267 -1.12 14.32 4.49
N LEU A 268 -1.71 15.22 3.72
CA LEU A 268 -1.25 15.60 2.38
C LEU A 268 -0.44 16.89 2.43
N SER A 269 0.65 16.90 1.67
CA SER A 269 1.43 18.11 1.42
C SER A 269 0.76 18.97 0.36
N VAL A 270 0.62 20.26 0.65
CA VAL A 270 0.12 21.28 -0.29
C VAL A 270 1.25 22.18 -0.68
N VAL A 271 1.37 22.50 -1.97
CA VAL A 271 2.27 23.54 -2.45
C VAL A 271 1.48 24.79 -2.79
N SER A 272 2.02 25.94 -2.34
CA SER A 272 1.49 27.28 -2.65
C SER A 272 2.17 27.80 -3.91
N ILE A 273 1.38 28.24 -4.90
CA ILE A 273 1.86 28.64 -6.21
C ILE A 273 1.54 30.12 -6.40
N GLU A 274 2.57 30.92 -6.63
CA GLU A 274 2.47 32.37 -6.76
C GLU A 274 2.27 32.83 -8.20
N SER A 275 2.62 31.98 -9.18
CA SER A 275 2.46 32.29 -10.60
C SER A 275 1.96 31.05 -11.35
N GLY A 276 0.96 31.26 -12.20
CA GLY A 276 0.37 30.22 -13.01
C GLY A 276 1.04 29.98 -14.36
N PHE A 277 2.19 30.58 -14.59
CA PHE A 277 2.96 30.41 -15.84
C PHE A 277 3.90 29.21 -15.74
N GLY A 278 3.79 28.30 -16.69
CA GLY A 278 4.71 27.19 -16.86
C GLY A 278 5.93 27.57 -17.70
N PRO A 279 7.13 27.04 -17.44
CA PRO A 279 8.31 27.28 -18.26
C PRO A 279 8.21 26.55 -19.60
N GLY A 280 8.59 27.27 -20.68
CA GLY A 280 8.67 26.70 -22.03
C GLY A 280 7.31 26.22 -22.56
N GLU A 281 7.22 24.94 -22.96
CA GLU A 281 6.00 24.33 -23.51
C GLU A 281 5.11 23.65 -22.44
N LEU A 282 5.44 23.79 -21.17
CA LEU A 282 4.62 23.23 -20.08
C LEU A 282 3.32 24.04 -19.93
N PRO A 283 2.21 23.36 -19.51
CA PRO A 283 0.91 24.01 -19.42
C PRO A 283 0.87 25.15 -18.41
N ASP A 284 0.29 26.26 -18.81
CA ASP A 284 -0.15 27.35 -17.94
C ASP A 284 -1.52 27.05 -17.32
N TRP A 285 -1.81 27.64 -16.16
CA TRP A 285 -3.05 27.41 -15.42
C TRP A 285 -4.34 27.83 -16.20
N GLY A 286 -4.24 28.78 -17.09
CA GLY A 286 -5.34 29.20 -17.97
C GLY A 286 -5.54 28.30 -19.19
N GLY A 287 -4.67 27.31 -19.41
CA GLY A 287 -4.70 26.42 -20.55
C GLY A 287 -5.69 25.26 -20.40
N ARG A 288 -5.96 24.57 -21.50
CA ARG A 288 -6.88 23.43 -21.60
C ARG A 288 -6.52 22.23 -20.72
N HIS A 289 -5.33 22.20 -20.15
CA HIS A 289 -4.81 21.10 -19.33
C HIS A 289 -5.19 21.23 -17.85
N PHE A 290 -5.81 22.35 -17.43
CA PHE A 290 -6.34 22.57 -16.09
C PHE A 290 -7.85 22.47 -16.13
N ARG A 291 -8.38 21.26 -16.02
CA ARG A 291 -9.80 20.98 -16.20
C ARG A 291 -10.57 21.13 -14.89
N LEU A 292 -11.68 21.87 -14.93
CA LEU A 292 -12.59 21.94 -13.82
C LEU A 292 -13.19 20.56 -13.54
N LEU A 293 -13.23 20.15 -12.29
CA LEU A 293 -13.90 18.94 -11.87
C LEU A 293 -15.38 19.22 -11.61
N GLU A 294 -16.24 18.40 -12.18
CA GLU A 294 -17.67 18.41 -11.90
C GLU A 294 -17.98 17.43 -10.77
N ARG A 295 -18.85 17.85 -9.85
CA ARG A 295 -19.31 16.97 -8.77
C ARG A 295 -20.08 15.80 -9.34
N PRO A 296 -19.67 14.54 -9.14
CA PRO A 296 -20.36 13.40 -9.69
C PRO A 296 -21.73 13.24 -9.04
N GLN A 297 -22.74 12.99 -9.86
CA GLN A 297 -24.08 12.61 -9.41
C GLN A 297 -24.24 11.12 -9.59
N ILE A 298 -24.26 10.37 -8.49
CA ILE A 298 -24.30 8.90 -8.49
C ILE A 298 -25.65 8.47 -7.91
N ALA A 299 -26.37 7.64 -8.65
CA ALA A 299 -27.57 6.94 -8.16
C ALA A 299 -27.28 5.44 -8.07
N ILE A 300 -27.59 4.85 -6.93
CA ILE A 300 -27.51 3.39 -6.74
C ILE A 300 -28.92 2.82 -6.87
N LEU A 301 -29.09 1.94 -7.86
CA LEU A 301 -30.33 1.17 -8.01
C LEU A 301 -30.22 -0.08 -7.13
N SER A 302 -31.15 -0.22 -6.18
CA SER A 302 -31.25 -1.40 -5.31
C SER A 302 -32.69 -1.88 -5.32
N HIS A 303 -32.94 -3.11 -5.74
CA HIS A 303 -34.23 -3.81 -5.61
C HIS A 303 -34.03 -5.30 -5.93
N GLU A 304 -35.09 -6.11 -5.78
CA GLU A 304 -35.11 -7.50 -6.24
C GLU A 304 -34.68 -7.60 -7.72
N GLY A 305 -33.70 -8.45 -8.00
CA GLY A 305 -33.12 -8.63 -9.34
C GLY A 305 -31.79 -7.93 -9.58
N PHE A 306 -31.32 -7.06 -8.66
CA PHE A 306 -29.99 -6.49 -8.71
C PHE A 306 -29.07 -7.14 -7.69
N SER A 307 -27.86 -7.51 -8.13
CA SER A 307 -26.82 -8.00 -7.22
C SER A 307 -26.32 -6.87 -6.32
N SER A 308 -26.14 -7.16 -5.05
CA SER A 308 -25.52 -6.24 -4.09
C SER A 308 -23.98 -6.26 -4.12
N TYR A 309 -23.39 -6.95 -5.12
CA TYR A 309 -21.94 -7.07 -5.30
C TYR A 309 -21.39 -6.06 -6.27
#